data_4992d7f7a2b27fdd6cc1ebb64ca1d03d
#
_entry.id   4992d7f7a2b27fdd6cc1ebb64ca1d03d
#
_cell.length_a   1.000
_cell.length_b   1.000
_cell.length_c   1.000
_cell.angle_alpha   90.00
_cell.angle_beta   90.00
_cell.angle_gamma   90.00
#
_symmetry.space_group_name_H-M   'P 1'
#
loop_
_entity.id
_entity.type
_entity.pdbx_description
1 polymer ?
#
loop_
_entity_poly.entity_id
_entity_poly.type
_entity_poly.pdbx_seq_one_letter_code
_entity_poly.pdbx_strand_id
1 'polypeptide(L)'
;MKDTWQLPLKSRLRRWRELRKEIVEFSERKQQLRVVVDFWKTTPIGTRAIDPYDHTTWPNPWDLLNTNHYDENVVGLCMAYTLHYSDIPCRILHVQNVDNSEIKLIVLVDDMHILNYNYDSIDTIDVTDKFNVLADIKVSTLVK
;
A
#
# COMPACT_ATOMS: atom_id res chain seq x y z
N MET A 1 -23.79 -8.02 4.17
CA MET A 1 -22.80 -7.22 4.94
C MET A 1 -22.22 -6.15 4.05
N LYS A 2 -22.15 -4.91 4.53
CA LYS A 2 -21.51 -3.81 3.79
C LYS A 2 -20.01 -4.02 3.77
N ASP A 3 -19.36 -3.77 2.64
CA ASP A 3 -17.90 -3.78 2.63
C ASP A 3 -17.36 -2.53 3.33
N THR A 4 -16.07 -2.55 3.66
CA THR A 4 -15.42 -1.48 4.43
C THR A 4 -15.63 -0.10 3.79
N TRP A 5 -15.60 -0.02 2.46
CA TRP A 5 -15.59 1.26 1.74
C TRP A 5 -16.97 1.90 1.65
N GLN A 6 -18.04 1.15 1.98
CA GLN A 6 -19.41 1.64 2.06
C GLN A 6 -19.79 2.12 3.45
N LEU A 7 -18.92 1.89 4.43
CA LEU A 7 -19.17 2.28 5.83
C LEU A 7 -18.80 3.74 6.06
N PRO A 8 -19.36 4.39 7.09
CA PRO A 8 -18.94 5.74 7.48
C PRO A 8 -17.50 5.75 7.98
N LEU A 9 -16.89 6.94 8.02
CA LEU A 9 -15.48 7.13 8.39
C LEU A 9 -15.11 6.41 9.70
N LYS A 10 -15.90 6.56 10.73
CA LYS A 10 -15.60 5.96 12.04
C LYS A 10 -15.46 4.44 11.93
N SER A 11 -16.30 3.81 11.15
CA SER A 11 -16.27 2.35 10.94
C SER A 11 -15.12 1.94 10.05
N ARG A 12 -14.77 2.74 9.02
CA ARG A 12 -13.60 2.48 8.19
C ARG A 12 -12.32 2.51 9.02
N LEU A 13 -12.18 3.51 9.88
CA LEU A 13 -11.02 3.62 10.79
C LEU A 13 -10.96 2.44 11.75
N ARG A 14 -12.09 2.00 12.27
CA ARG A 14 -12.15 0.81 13.15
C ARG A 14 -11.69 -0.43 12.41
N ARG A 15 -12.15 -0.66 11.20
CA ARG A 15 -11.76 -1.79 10.38
C ARG A 15 -10.26 -1.79 10.07
N TRP A 16 -9.71 -0.63 9.79
CA TRP A 16 -8.27 -0.49 9.56
C TRP A 16 -7.48 -0.80 10.84
N ARG A 17 -7.98 -0.37 11.99
CA ARG A 17 -7.35 -0.69 13.27
C ARG A 17 -7.41 -2.19 13.58
N GLU A 18 -8.54 -2.83 13.30
CA GLU A 18 -8.70 -4.28 13.46
C GLU A 18 -7.75 -5.05 12.56
N LEU A 19 -7.57 -4.59 11.34
CA LEU A 19 -6.61 -5.14 10.38
C LEU A 19 -5.20 -5.14 10.97
N ARG A 20 -4.77 -4.00 11.52
CA ARG A 20 -3.43 -3.88 12.10
C ARG A 20 -3.23 -4.81 13.30
N LYS A 21 -4.26 -5.02 14.09
CA LYS A 21 -4.22 -6.01 15.19
C LYS A 21 -4.13 -7.43 14.66
N GLU A 22 -4.87 -7.74 13.62
CA GLU A 22 -4.86 -9.07 13.01
C GLU A 22 -3.48 -9.39 12.42
N ILE A 23 -2.85 -8.42 11.75
CA ILE A 23 -1.54 -8.61 11.14
C ILE A 23 -0.52 -9.11 12.17
N VAL A 24 -0.46 -8.50 13.35
CA VAL A 24 0.54 -8.85 14.36
C VAL A 24 0.30 -10.21 15.01
N GLU A 25 -0.89 -10.80 14.83
CA GLU A 25 -1.19 -12.14 15.33
C GLU A 25 -0.58 -13.25 14.48
N PHE A 26 -0.27 -12.97 13.22
CA PHE A 26 0.38 -13.94 12.35
C PHE A 26 1.88 -13.96 12.58
N SER A 27 2.45 -15.15 12.66
CA SER A 27 3.90 -15.33 12.83
C SER A 27 4.66 -15.34 11.51
N GLU A 28 3.99 -15.64 10.40
CA GLU A 28 4.62 -15.74 9.09
C GLU A 28 4.40 -14.46 8.27
N ARG A 29 5.49 -13.93 7.70
CA ARG A 29 5.45 -12.69 6.93
C ARG A 29 4.49 -12.77 5.74
N LYS A 30 4.46 -13.88 5.02
CA LYS A 30 3.56 -14.04 3.87
C LYS A 30 2.09 -13.94 4.26
N GLN A 31 1.72 -14.48 5.41
CA GLN A 31 0.34 -14.39 5.92
C GLN A 31 0.01 -12.94 6.28
N GLN A 32 0.93 -12.23 6.90
CA GLN A 32 0.76 -10.81 7.23
C GLN A 32 0.54 -9.98 5.97
N LEU A 33 1.34 -10.22 4.95
CA LEU A 33 1.23 -9.51 3.68
C LEU A 33 -0.06 -9.86 2.94
N ARG A 34 -0.50 -11.12 3.01
CA ARG A 34 -1.75 -11.56 2.39
C ARG A 34 -2.95 -10.81 2.97
N VAL A 35 -2.97 -10.65 4.28
CA VAL A 35 -4.04 -9.91 4.96
C VAL A 35 -4.08 -8.45 4.51
N VAL A 36 -2.90 -7.82 4.38
CA VAL A 36 -2.81 -6.43 3.90
C VAL A 36 -3.36 -6.31 2.47
N VAL A 37 -2.93 -7.18 1.57
CA VAL A 37 -3.37 -7.16 0.18
C VAL A 37 -4.87 -7.42 0.09
N ASP A 38 -5.39 -8.41 0.82
CA ASP A 38 -6.81 -8.77 0.79
C ASP A 38 -7.70 -7.63 1.27
N PHE A 39 -7.24 -6.85 2.24
CA PHE A 39 -7.99 -5.68 2.71
C PHE A 39 -8.03 -4.58 1.64
N TRP A 40 -6.87 -4.19 1.11
CA TRP A 40 -6.77 -3.02 0.24
C TRP A 40 -7.17 -3.30 -1.21
N LYS A 41 -7.13 -4.56 -1.67
CA LYS A 41 -7.55 -4.88 -3.03
C LYS A 41 -9.05 -4.65 -3.26
N THR A 42 -9.85 -4.53 -2.21
CA THR A 42 -11.29 -4.30 -2.32
C THR A 42 -11.67 -2.83 -2.43
N THR A 43 -10.68 -1.91 -2.40
CA THR A 43 -10.98 -0.47 -2.52
C THR A 43 -11.60 -0.14 -3.87
N PRO A 44 -12.59 0.78 -3.89
CA PRO A 44 -13.11 1.26 -5.16
C PRO A 44 -12.07 2.16 -5.83
N ILE A 45 -11.59 1.74 -6.98
CA ILE A 45 -10.62 2.53 -7.74
C ILE A 45 -11.37 3.69 -8.39
N GLY A 46 -10.92 4.90 -8.10
CA GLY A 46 -11.55 6.12 -8.56
C GLY A 46 -10.54 7.08 -9.16
N THR A 47 -10.85 8.36 -9.06
CA THR A 47 -10.11 9.43 -9.73
C THR A 47 -9.09 10.13 -8.85
N ARG A 48 -9.04 9.82 -7.54
CA ARG A 48 -8.03 10.45 -6.69
C ARG A 48 -6.66 9.94 -7.07
N ALA A 49 -5.80 10.88 -7.41
CA ALA A 49 -4.41 10.59 -7.73
C ALA A 49 -3.50 11.39 -6.79
N ILE A 50 -2.34 10.83 -6.50
CA ILE A 50 -1.25 11.53 -5.83
C ILE A 50 -0.14 11.78 -6.85
N ASP A 51 0.70 12.77 -6.59
CA ASP A 51 1.88 13.01 -7.42
C ASP A 51 2.99 12.02 -7.02
N PRO A 52 3.27 11.00 -7.84
CA PRO A 52 4.29 10.02 -7.49
C PRO A 52 5.71 10.60 -7.46
N TYR A 53 5.90 11.78 -8.04
CA TYR A 53 7.21 12.46 -8.09
C TYR A 53 7.47 13.35 -6.89
N ASP A 54 6.45 13.63 -6.06
CA ASP A 54 6.62 14.51 -4.90
C ASP A 54 5.99 13.90 -3.66
N HIS A 55 6.77 13.08 -2.96
CA HIS A 55 6.29 12.39 -1.75
C HIS A 55 5.96 13.35 -0.60
N THR A 56 6.44 14.59 -0.65
CA THR A 56 6.12 15.57 0.41
C THR A 56 4.66 15.99 0.38
N THR A 57 3.96 15.75 -0.73
CA THR A 57 2.54 16.09 -0.90
C THR A 57 1.61 14.92 -0.59
N TRP A 58 2.15 13.75 -0.27
CA TRP A 58 1.31 12.57 -0.05
C TRP A 58 0.52 12.69 1.25
N PRO A 59 -0.78 12.36 1.21
CA PRO A 59 -1.60 12.43 2.43
C PRO A 59 -1.27 11.31 3.40
N ASN A 60 -1.63 11.51 4.66
CA ASN A 60 -1.50 10.48 5.69
C ASN A 60 -2.67 9.48 5.60
N PRO A 61 -2.57 8.32 6.29
CA PRO A 61 -3.60 7.29 6.15
C PRO A 61 -4.97 7.71 6.70
N TRP A 62 -5.02 8.57 7.72
CA TRP A 62 -6.30 9.04 8.25
C TRP A 62 -7.02 9.91 7.24
N ASP A 63 -6.30 10.79 6.54
CA ASP A 63 -6.86 11.60 5.47
C ASP A 63 -7.37 10.73 4.31
N LEU A 64 -6.62 9.69 3.94
CA LEU A 64 -7.03 8.78 2.88
C LEU A 64 -8.31 8.04 3.23
N LEU A 65 -8.43 7.54 4.47
CA LEU A 65 -9.63 6.86 4.92
C LEU A 65 -10.82 7.82 5.05
N ASN A 66 -10.54 9.08 5.37
CA ASN A 66 -11.59 10.12 5.44
C ASN A 66 -12.15 10.43 4.04
N THR A 67 -11.29 10.70 3.08
CA THR A 67 -11.75 11.03 1.71
C THR A 67 -12.31 9.81 0.98
N ASN A 68 -11.81 8.62 1.29
CA ASN A 68 -12.28 7.35 0.74
C ASN A 68 -12.24 7.30 -0.80
N HIS A 69 -11.24 7.95 -1.38
CA HIS A 69 -10.97 7.96 -2.82
C HIS A 69 -9.58 7.37 -3.06
N TYR A 70 -9.47 6.45 -4.00
CA TYR A 70 -8.26 5.67 -4.22
C TYR A 70 -7.95 5.52 -5.70
N ASP A 71 -6.68 5.58 -6.06
CA ASP A 71 -6.17 5.00 -7.31
C ASP A 71 -5.16 3.91 -6.96
N GLU A 72 -4.56 3.29 -7.97
CA GLU A 72 -3.60 2.20 -7.74
C GLU A 72 -2.40 2.64 -6.90
N ASN A 73 -1.91 3.86 -7.11
CA ASN A 73 -0.77 4.38 -6.35
C ASN A 73 -1.16 4.69 -4.90
N VAL A 74 -2.35 5.23 -4.69
CA VAL A 74 -2.88 5.48 -3.35
C VAL A 74 -3.04 4.16 -2.59
N VAL A 75 -3.49 3.10 -3.26
CA VAL A 75 -3.59 1.77 -2.63
C VAL A 75 -2.22 1.28 -2.16
N GLY A 76 -1.19 1.43 -2.99
CA GLY A 76 0.18 1.09 -2.59
C GLY A 76 0.64 1.88 -1.37
N LEU A 77 0.37 3.17 -1.35
CA LEU A 77 0.69 4.03 -0.20
C LEU A 77 -0.05 3.55 1.06
N CYS A 78 -1.33 3.19 0.94
CA CYS A 78 -2.12 2.68 2.07
C CYS A 78 -1.57 1.36 2.61
N MET A 79 -1.15 0.46 1.73
CA MET A 79 -0.50 -0.80 2.13
C MET A 79 0.78 -0.51 2.94
N ALA A 80 1.59 0.41 2.46
CA ALA A 80 2.83 0.79 3.13
C ALA A 80 2.58 1.39 4.52
N TYR A 81 1.62 2.29 4.64
CA TYR A 81 1.25 2.84 5.95
C TYR A 81 0.73 1.75 6.90
N THR A 82 -0.07 0.83 6.39
CA THR A 82 -0.61 -0.27 7.19
C THR A 82 0.52 -1.12 7.77
N LEU A 83 1.50 -1.46 6.96
CA LEU A 83 2.67 -2.21 7.39
C LEU A 83 3.49 -1.42 8.42
N HIS A 84 3.73 -0.16 8.15
CA HIS A 84 4.49 0.70 9.07
C HIS A 84 3.84 0.75 10.45
N TYR A 85 2.53 0.97 10.52
CA TYR A 85 1.80 1.04 11.78
C TYR A 85 1.55 -0.33 12.41
N SER A 86 1.95 -1.40 11.75
CA SER A 86 1.96 -2.77 12.28
C SER A 86 3.38 -3.21 12.64
N ASP A 87 4.32 -2.27 12.73
CA ASP A 87 5.73 -2.50 13.06
C ASP A 87 6.46 -3.39 12.05
N ILE A 88 6.04 -3.33 10.79
CA ILE A 88 6.71 -4.03 9.70
C ILE A 88 7.39 -2.97 8.81
N PRO A 89 8.72 -2.85 8.87
CA PRO A 89 9.43 -1.88 8.04
C PRO A 89 9.24 -2.18 6.57
N CYS A 90 9.00 -1.13 5.78
CA CYS A 90 8.88 -1.28 4.34
C CYS A 90 9.32 -0.01 3.64
N ARG A 91 9.48 -0.12 2.32
CA ARG A 91 9.89 0.99 1.46
C ARG A 91 8.89 1.10 0.32
N ILE A 92 8.68 2.31 -0.16
CA ILE A 92 7.91 2.55 -1.37
C ILE A 92 8.92 2.76 -2.50
N LEU A 93 8.76 1.99 -3.57
CA LEU A 93 9.54 2.16 -4.78
C LEU A 93 8.65 2.83 -5.83
N HIS A 94 9.10 3.97 -6.34
CA HIS A 94 8.50 4.62 -7.48
C HIS A 94 9.20 4.02 -8.71
N VAL A 95 8.46 3.28 -9.52
CA VAL A 95 9.04 2.49 -10.60
C VAL A 95 8.39 2.80 -11.93
N GLN A 96 9.14 2.58 -13.00
CA GLN A 96 8.65 2.67 -14.37
C GLN A 96 8.83 1.32 -15.05
N ASN A 97 7.74 0.78 -15.59
CA ASN A 97 7.78 -0.48 -16.31
C ASN A 97 8.56 -0.34 -17.61
N VAL A 98 9.48 -1.29 -17.89
CA VAL A 98 10.35 -1.21 -19.08
C VAL A 98 9.61 -1.45 -20.38
N ASP A 99 8.50 -2.20 -20.35
CA ASP A 99 7.76 -2.57 -21.56
C ASP A 99 6.75 -1.51 -22.00
N ASN A 100 6.02 -0.90 -21.05
CA ASN A 100 4.91 0.01 -21.37
C ASN A 100 5.07 1.41 -20.77
N SER A 101 6.18 1.68 -20.10
CA SER A 101 6.49 2.98 -19.47
C SER A 101 5.50 3.41 -18.38
N GLU A 102 4.65 2.53 -17.89
CA GLU A 102 3.74 2.84 -16.78
C GLU A 102 4.52 3.15 -15.51
N ILE A 103 4.05 4.16 -14.79
CA ILE A 103 4.60 4.55 -13.50
C ILE A 103 3.73 3.93 -12.41
N LYS A 104 4.38 3.30 -11.41
CA LYS A 104 3.70 2.71 -10.27
C LYS A 104 4.42 2.99 -8.98
N LEU A 105 3.65 3.05 -7.89
CA LEU A 105 4.19 2.94 -6.55
C LEU A 105 3.97 1.51 -6.06
N ILE A 106 5.05 0.83 -5.75
CA ILE A 106 5.02 -0.53 -5.21
C ILE A 106 5.65 -0.53 -3.83
N VAL A 107 5.39 -1.59 -3.07
CA VAL A 107 5.87 -1.70 -1.68
C VAL A 107 6.86 -2.86 -1.60
N LEU A 108 8.05 -2.59 -1.08
CA LEU A 108 9.09 -3.59 -0.86
C LEU A 108 9.19 -3.91 0.62
N VAL A 109 9.08 -5.19 0.96
CA VAL A 109 9.10 -5.68 2.35
C VAL A 109 10.21 -6.73 2.47
N ASP A 110 11.04 -6.61 3.50
CA ASP A 110 12.14 -7.53 3.81
C ASP A 110 13.14 -7.69 2.63
N ASP A 111 13.26 -6.68 1.77
CA ASP A 111 14.06 -6.73 0.56
C ASP A 111 13.74 -7.96 -0.32
N MET A 112 12.56 -8.52 -0.18
CA MET A 112 12.18 -9.77 -0.84
C MET A 112 10.78 -9.72 -1.45
N HIS A 113 9.79 -9.22 -0.73
CA HIS A 113 8.38 -9.24 -1.14
C HIS A 113 7.97 -7.91 -1.74
N ILE A 114 7.19 -7.97 -2.83
CA ILE A 114 6.70 -6.78 -3.51
C ILE A 114 5.17 -6.82 -3.54
N LEU A 115 4.56 -5.75 -3.03
CA LEU A 115 3.11 -5.55 -3.06
C LEU A 115 2.76 -4.47 -4.08
N ASN A 116 1.57 -4.55 -4.62
CA ASN A 116 1.01 -3.57 -5.55
C ASN A 116 1.69 -3.54 -6.93
N TYR A 117 2.49 -4.52 -7.25
CA TYR A 117 2.99 -4.70 -8.61
C TYR A 117 1.86 -5.22 -9.51
N ASN A 118 1.16 -6.24 -9.05
CA ASN A 118 -0.08 -6.72 -9.65
C ASN A 118 -1.21 -6.62 -8.64
N TYR A 119 -2.43 -6.47 -9.11
CA TYR A 119 -3.62 -6.14 -8.32
C TYR A 119 -3.80 -6.98 -7.05
N ASP A 120 -3.57 -8.27 -7.12
CA ASP A 120 -3.98 -9.22 -6.09
C ASP A 120 -2.81 -10.11 -5.65
N SER A 121 -1.60 -9.82 -6.10
CA SER A 121 -0.48 -10.72 -5.89
C SER A 121 0.52 -10.18 -4.88
N ILE A 122 1.27 -11.10 -4.29
CA ILE A 122 2.50 -10.81 -3.58
C ILE A 122 3.61 -11.33 -4.46
N ASP A 123 4.36 -10.42 -5.05
CA ASP A 123 5.45 -10.78 -5.94
C ASP A 123 6.76 -10.86 -5.17
N THR A 124 7.77 -11.44 -5.78
CA THR A 124 9.11 -11.50 -5.21
C THR A 124 10.03 -10.56 -5.97
N ILE A 125 11.25 -10.40 -5.46
CA ILE A 125 12.24 -9.50 -6.04
C ILE A 125 12.62 -9.88 -7.48
N ASP A 126 12.22 -11.06 -7.94
CA ASP A 126 12.47 -11.52 -9.32
C ASP A 126 11.84 -10.59 -10.36
N VAL A 127 10.79 -9.82 -10.01
CA VAL A 127 10.14 -8.90 -10.95
C VAL A 127 10.92 -7.61 -11.16
N THR A 128 12.03 -7.39 -10.45
CA THR A 128 12.79 -6.13 -10.52
C THR A 128 13.42 -5.87 -11.88
N ASP A 129 13.60 -6.90 -12.71
CA ASP A 129 14.08 -6.74 -14.08
C ASP A 129 13.02 -6.16 -15.03
N LYS A 130 11.77 -6.11 -14.60
CA LYS A 130 10.64 -5.60 -15.40
C LYS A 130 10.41 -4.11 -15.25
N PHE A 131 11.13 -3.45 -14.34
CA PHE A 131 10.96 -2.03 -14.10
C PHE A 131 12.28 -1.36 -13.70
N ASN A 132 12.32 -0.04 -13.88
CA ASN A 132 13.39 0.81 -13.39
C ASN A 132 12.92 1.53 -12.13
N VAL A 133 13.76 1.58 -11.10
CA VAL A 133 13.47 2.30 -9.87
C VAL A 133 13.84 3.77 -10.07
N LEU A 134 12.84 4.64 -9.97
CA LEU A 134 13.01 6.09 -10.09
C LEU A 134 13.26 6.74 -8.73
N ALA A 135 12.68 6.19 -7.67
CA ALA A 135 12.88 6.65 -6.30
C ALA A 135 12.62 5.51 -5.32
N ASP A 136 13.28 5.57 -4.17
CA ASP A 136 13.19 4.60 -3.11
C ASP A 136 13.00 5.35 -1.79
N ILE A 137 11.83 5.21 -1.18
CA ILE A 137 11.40 6.03 -0.06
C ILE A 137 11.11 5.13 1.13
N LYS A 138 11.82 5.34 2.24
CA LYS A 138 11.48 4.68 3.51
C LYS A 138 10.17 5.26 4.03
N VAL A 139 9.20 4.39 4.35
CA VAL A 139 7.90 4.83 4.84
C VAL A 139 8.04 5.63 6.13
N SER A 140 8.99 5.29 6.98
CA SER A 140 9.26 6.03 8.22
C SER A 140 9.54 7.51 7.98
N THR A 141 10.01 7.91 6.80
CA THR A 141 10.26 9.32 6.48
C THR A 141 8.99 10.09 6.12
N LEU A 142 7.91 9.38 5.79
CA LEU A 142 6.60 9.98 5.46
C LEU A 142 5.79 10.26 6.73
N VAL A 143 6.13 9.62 7.82
CA VAL A 143 5.42 9.70 9.09
C VAL A 143 6.15 10.67 10.00
N LYS A 144 5.43 11.67 10.48
CA LYS A 144 6.00 12.69 11.38
C LYS A 144 5.56 12.48 12.81
#